data_049049c948faa3f2223bcb794a3506a4
#
_entry.id   049049c948faa3f2223bcb794a3506a4
#
_cell.length_a   1.000
_cell.length_b   1.000
_cell.length_c   1.000
_cell.angle_alpha   90.00
_cell.angle_beta   90.00
_cell.angle_gamma   90.00
#
_symmetry.space_group_name_H-M   'P 1'
#
loop_
_entity.id
_entity.type
_entity.pdbx_description
1 polymer ?
#
loop_
_entity_poly.entity_id
_entity_poly.type
_entity_poly.pdbx_seq_one_letter_code
_entity_poly.pdbx_strand_id
1 'polypeptide(L)'
;MKHKFVFATNNAHKLEEVTAILGKRIELLSLKDIHCHTDIPETADTLEGNALLKAQYIYENYQMDCFADDTGLEVEALNGEPGVYSARYAGDGHNAEANMLKLLHAMEGIENRKAQFRTAFALIIDGKEHLFEGVIKGEIIKTRRGNSGFCLLYTSPSPTRP
;
A
#
# COMPACT_ATOMS: atom_id res chain seq x y z
N MET A 1 16.03 -20.99 14.77
CA MET A 1 15.39 -19.76 15.30
C MET A 1 15.02 -18.86 14.14
N LYS A 2 13.80 -18.36 14.14
CA LYS A 2 13.33 -17.49 13.07
C LYS A 2 13.87 -16.08 13.24
N HIS A 3 14.24 -15.47 12.12
CA HIS A 3 14.62 -14.05 12.11
C HIS A 3 13.38 -13.19 12.37
N LYS A 4 13.53 -12.19 13.23
CA LYS A 4 12.43 -11.30 13.58
C LYS A 4 12.40 -10.08 12.67
N PHE A 5 11.22 -9.78 12.14
CA PHE A 5 10.98 -8.57 11.34
C PHE A 5 9.74 -7.87 11.85
N VAL A 6 9.79 -6.55 11.90
CA VAL A 6 8.61 -5.74 12.18
C VAL A 6 7.99 -5.32 10.85
N PHE A 7 6.69 -5.55 10.70
CA PHE A 7 5.95 -5.00 9.56
C PHE A 7 5.25 -3.72 10.02
N ALA A 8 5.72 -2.59 9.52
CA ALA A 8 5.23 -1.27 9.94
C ALA A 8 3.93 -0.92 9.22
N THR A 9 2.85 -1.59 9.59
CA THR A 9 1.54 -1.32 9.02
C THR A 9 0.49 -1.29 10.13
N ASN A 10 -0.51 -0.43 9.94
CA ASN A 10 -1.71 -0.41 10.78
C ASN A 10 -2.86 -1.20 10.16
N ASN A 11 -2.62 -1.78 8.98
CA ASN A 11 -3.63 -2.55 8.27
C ASN A 11 -3.58 -4.01 8.72
N ALA A 12 -4.52 -4.40 9.59
CA ALA A 12 -4.58 -5.75 10.14
C ALA A 12 -4.72 -6.82 9.06
N HIS A 13 -5.43 -6.51 7.99
CA HIS A 13 -5.64 -7.44 6.89
C HIS A 13 -4.33 -7.74 6.14
N LYS A 14 -3.55 -6.70 5.86
CA LYS A 14 -2.22 -6.87 5.26
C LYS A 14 -1.31 -7.70 6.15
N LEU A 15 -1.36 -7.42 7.46
CA LEU A 15 -0.54 -8.16 8.41
C LEU A 15 -0.90 -9.65 8.40
N GLU A 16 -2.18 -9.97 8.37
CA GLU A 16 -2.64 -11.36 8.30
C GLU A 16 -2.15 -12.04 7.02
N GLU A 17 -2.29 -11.37 5.88
CA GLU A 17 -1.87 -11.93 4.60
C GLU A 17 -0.38 -12.21 4.55
N VAL A 18 0.43 -11.26 5.00
CA VAL A 18 1.88 -11.42 4.98
C VAL A 18 2.31 -12.48 5.98
N THR A 19 1.66 -12.54 7.16
CA THR A 19 1.94 -13.58 8.14
C THR A 19 1.64 -14.96 7.56
N ALA A 20 0.56 -15.10 6.81
CA ALA A 20 0.20 -16.38 6.19
C ALA A 20 1.28 -16.84 5.18
N ILE A 21 1.90 -15.89 4.49
CA ILE A 21 2.91 -16.20 3.48
C ILE A 21 4.28 -16.46 4.10
N LEU A 22 4.70 -15.61 5.03
CA LEU A 22 6.07 -15.60 5.54
C LEU A 22 6.25 -16.19 6.95
N GLY A 23 5.15 -16.43 7.67
CA GLY A 23 5.21 -16.82 9.09
C GLY A 23 5.94 -18.11 9.40
N LYS A 24 6.17 -18.96 8.39
CA LYS A 24 6.94 -20.19 8.57
C LYS A 24 8.44 -19.95 8.52
N ARG A 25 8.86 -18.85 7.89
CA ARG A 25 10.27 -18.53 7.65
C ARG A 25 10.80 -17.46 8.58
N ILE A 26 9.96 -16.51 8.95
CA ILE A 26 10.33 -15.41 9.81
C ILE A 26 9.32 -15.26 10.94
N GLU A 27 9.74 -14.61 12.01
CA GLU A 27 8.81 -14.20 13.05
C GLU A 27 8.41 -12.77 12.74
N LEU A 28 7.14 -12.59 12.35
CA LEU A 28 6.62 -11.29 11.96
C LEU A 28 5.98 -10.61 13.17
N LEU A 29 6.45 -9.41 13.46
CA LEU A 29 5.93 -8.61 14.57
C LEU A 29 5.14 -7.43 14.02
N SER A 30 4.04 -7.12 14.69
CA SER A 30 3.23 -5.94 14.35
C SER A 30 3.76 -4.72 15.09
N LEU A 31 3.25 -3.55 14.72
CA LEU A 31 3.53 -2.34 15.48
C LEU A 31 3.04 -2.48 16.94
N LYS A 32 1.91 -3.13 17.12
CA LYS A 32 1.37 -3.39 18.45
C LYS A 32 2.30 -4.28 19.26
N ASP A 33 2.89 -5.30 18.65
CA ASP A 33 3.79 -6.22 19.34
C ASP A 33 5.03 -5.52 19.89
N ILE A 34 5.48 -4.45 19.26
CA ILE A 34 6.63 -3.68 19.71
C ILE A 34 6.21 -2.42 20.50
N HIS A 35 4.93 -2.33 20.83
CA HIS A 35 4.35 -1.21 21.57
C HIS A 35 4.53 0.15 20.87
N CYS A 36 4.50 0.14 19.55
CA CYS A 36 4.54 1.37 18.76
C CYS A 36 3.11 1.85 18.53
N HIS A 37 2.74 2.91 19.22
CA HIS A 37 1.41 3.51 19.09
C HIS A 37 1.42 4.85 18.36
N THR A 38 2.58 5.24 17.88
CA THR A 38 2.75 6.48 17.14
C THR A 38 2.26 6.30 15.71
N ASP A 39 1.48 7.26 15.26
CA ASP A 39 1.11 7.34 13.86
C ASP A 39 2.31 7.85 13.08
N ILE A 40 2.92 6.98 12.29
CA ILE A 40 4.13 7.35 11.54
C ILE A 40 3.70 8.22 10.35
N PRO A 41 4.20 9.46 10.25
CA PRO A 41 3.76 10.36 9.19
C PRO A 41 4.12 9.85 7.79
N GLU A 42 3.16 9.96 6.88
CA GLU A 42 3.37 9.62 5.47
C GLU A 42 3.36 10.91 4.67
N THR A 43 4.48 11.63 4.76
CA THR A 43 4.61 12.97 4.20
C THR A 43 5.42 13.05 2.92
N ALA A 44 5.85 11.91 2.39
CA ALA A 44 6.61 11.89 1.15
C ALA A 44 5.71 12.08 -0.07
N ASP A 45 6.31 12.46 -1.18
CA ASP A 45 5.60 12.67 -2.44
C ASP A 45 5.46 11.39 -3.27
N THR A 46 6.06 10.30 -2.81
CA THR A 46 6.05 9.03 -3.54
C THR A 46 5.69 7.88 -2.62
N LEU A 47 5.22 6.79 -3.22
CA LEU A 47 4.94 5.55 -2.47
C LEU A 47 6.21 5.00 -1.84
N GLU A 48 7.30 5.01 -2.60
CA GLU A 48 8.61 4.57 -2.11
C GLU A 48 9.06 5.39 -0.90
N GLY A 49 8.89 6.70 -0.98
CA GLY A 49 9.25 7.60 0.11
C GLY A 49 8.48 7.32 1.38
N ASN A 50 7.17 7.11 1.27
CA ASN A 50 6.35 6.81 2.44
C ASN A 50 6.68 5.45 3.04
N ALA A 51 6.89 4.43 2.21
CA ALA A 51 7.30 3.12 2.70
C ALA A 51 8.62 3.23 3.46
N LEU A 52 9.57 3.96 2.90
CA LEU A 52 10.89 4.15 3.51
C LEU A 52 10.80 4.92 4.83
N LEU A 53 9.99 5.98 4.88
CA LEU A 53 9.78 6.74 6.12
C LEU A 53 9.30 5.83 7.25
N LYS A 54 8.36 4.95 6.98
CA LYS A 54 7.83 4.05 7.98
C LYS A 54 8.88 3.04 8.45
N ALA A 55 9.62 2.46 7.51
CA ALA A 55 10.66 1.50 7.86
C ALA A 55 11.79 2.18 8.64
N GLN A 56 12.22 3.35 8.22
CA GLN A 56 13.27 4.11 8.90
C GLN A 56 12.88 4.47 10.33
N TYR A 57 11.61 4.87 10.53
CA TYR A 57 11.12 5.20 11.86
C TYR A 57 11.27 4.02 12.80
N ILE A 58 10.89 2.84 12.35
CA ILE A 58 10.99 1.62 13.18
C ILE A 58 12.46 1.28 13.45
N TYR A 59 13.29 1.33 12.43
CA TYR A 59 14.70 1.00 12.62
C TYR A 59 15.39 1.96 13.58
N GLU A 60 15.13 3.26 13.43
CA GLU A 60 15.77 4.28 14.28
C GLU A 60 15.30 4.22 15.73
N ASN A 61 14.04 3.89 15.95
CA ASN A 61 13.48 3.93 17.31
C ASN A 61 13.52 2.58 18.03
N TYR A 62 13.56 1.48 17.29
CA TYR A 62 13.48 0.14 17.90
C TYR A 62 14.67 -0.75 17.54
N GLN A 63 15.55 -0.34 16.64
CA GLN A 63 16.74 -1.07 16.21
C GLN A 63 16.40 -2.51 15.80
N MET A 64 15.32 -2.69 15.06
CA MET A 64 14.88 -3.99 14.58
C MET A 64 14.80 -3.99 13.06
N ASP A 65 15.17 -5.11 12.46
CA ASP A 65 14.94 -5.29 11.04
C ASP A 65 13.44 -5.17 10.78
N CYS A 66 13.08 -4.49 9.70
CA CYS A 66 11.70 -4.14 9.47
C CYS A 66 11.42 -3.94 7.99
N PHE A 67 10.14 -3.96 7.68
CA PHE A 67 9.70 -3.54 6.35
C PHE A 67 8.38 -2.82 6.45
N ALA A 68 8.10 -2.05 5.42
CA ALA A 68 6.88 -1.27 5.32
C ALA A 68 6.45 -1.23 3.87
N ASP A 69 5.19 -0.88 3.65
CA ASP A 69 4.68 -0.73 2.31
C ASP A 69 3.84 0.54 2.20
N ASP A 70 3.66 0.99 0.98
CA ASP A 70 2.67 1.99 0.66
C ASP A 70 2.08 1.65 -0.71
N THR A 71 0.76 1.71 -0.82
CA THR A 71 0.04 1.32 -2.03
C THR A 71 -0.76 2.50 -2.52
N GLY A 72 -0.75 2.71 -3.83
CA GLY A 72 -1.56 3.73 -4.45
C GLY A 72 -2.20 3.24 -5.73
N LEU A 73 -3.31 3.86 -6.07
CA LEU A 73 -3.98 3.65 -7.35
C LEU A 73 -3.47 4.69 -8.34
N GLU A 74 -2.99 4.26 -9.48
CA GLU A 74 -2.50 5.14 -10.53
C GLU A 74 -3.39 4.98 -11.76
N VAL A 75 -4.07 6.06 -12.14
CA VAL A 75 -5.01 6.04 -13.26
C VAL A 75 -4.37 6.75 -14.45
N GLU A 76 -4.25 6.05 -15.57
CA GLU A 76 -3.55 6.58 -16.74
C GLU A 76 -4.17 7.88 -17.24
N ALA A 77 -5.49 7.95 -17.36
CA ALA A 77 -6.19 9.14 -17.84
C ALA A 77 -6.10 10.34 -16.89
N LEU A 78 -5.69 10.10 -15.64
CA LEU A 78 -5.53 11.15 -14.65
C LEU A 78 -4.04 11.42 -14.36
N ASN A 79 -3.16 11.04 -15.26
CA ASN A 79 -1.72 11.25 -15.14
C ASN A 79 -1.11 10.61 -13.89
N GLY A 80 -1.62 9.45 -13.54
CA GLY A 80 -1.13 8.69 -12.38
C GLY A 80 -1.80 9.03 -11.06
N GLU A 81 -2.74 9.96 -11.04
CA GLU A 81 -3.47 10.27 -9.79
C GLU A 81 -4.51 9.18 -9.52
N PRO A 82 -4.91 8.96 -8.28
CA PRO A 82 -4.50 9.66 -7.06
C PRO A 82 -3.12 9.26 -6.53
N GLY A 83 -2.52 8.16 -6.98
CA GLY A 83 -1.16 7.77 -6.62
C GLY A 83 -0.91 7.71 -5.12
N VAL A 84 0.12 8.41 -4.66
CA VAL A 84 0.50 8.44 -3.24
C VAL A 84 -0.60 9.00 -2.34
N TYR A 85 -1.52 9.76 -2.92
CA TYR A 85 -2.63 10.39 -2.17
C TYR A 85 -3.90 9.56 -2.17
N SER A 86 -3.84 8.30 -2.62
CA SER A 86 -5.03 7.46 -2.77
C SER A 86 -5.89 7.35 -1.51
N ALA A 87 -5.28 7.17 -0.35
CA ALA A 87 -6.03 6.99 0.89
C ALA A 87 -6.78 8.24 1.32
N ARG A 88 -6.35 9.42 0.86
CA ARG A 88 -6.95 10.70 1.21
C ARG A 88 -7.33 11.52 -0.01
N TYR A 89 -7.69 10.84 -1.08
CA TYR A 89 -8.02 11.49 -2.34
C TYR A 89 -9.17 12.48 -2.22
N ALA A 90 -10.18 12.16 -1.43
CA ALA A 90 -11.33 13.03 -1.19
C ALA A 90 -11.19 13.89 0.08
N GLY A 91 -10.02 13.85 0.73
CA GLY A 91 -9.77 14.64 1.94
C GLY A 91 -9.07 13.82 3.01
N ASP A 92 -8.71 14.47 4.10
CA ASP A 92 -7.89 13.86 5.15
C ASP A 92 -8.62 12.82 6.02
N GLY A 93 -9.91 12.65 5.81
CA GLY A 93 -10.71 11.72 6.59
C GLY A 93 -10.52 10.24 6.27
N HIS A 94 -9.71 9.92 5.25
CA HIS A 94 -9.46 8.54 4.81
C HIS A 94 -10.75 7.77 4.53
N ASN A 95 -11.77 8.44 3.98
CA ASN A 95 -13.07 7.84 3.70
C ASN A 95 -13.02 7.10 2.36
N ALA A 96 -13.03 5.77 2.40
CA ALA A 96 -12.92 4.96 1.19
C ALA A 96 -14.08 5.21 0.22
N GLU A 97 -15.28 5.39 0.74
CA GLU A 97 -16.43 5.66 -0.13
C GLU A 97 -16.31 7.02 -0.83
N ALA A 98 -15.92 8.05 -0.10
CA ALA A 98 -15.74 9.39 -0.67
C ALA A 98 -14.61 9.38 -1.71
N ASN A 99 -13.52 8.66 -1.45
CA ASN A 99 -12.43 8.52 -2.40
C ASN A 99 -12.89 7.85 -3.69
N MET A 100 -13.69 6.80 -3.57
CA MET A 100 -14.22 6.08 -4.72
C MET A 100 -15.17 6.95 -5.52
N LEU A 101 -16.07 7.69 -4.86
CA LEU A 101 -17.01 8.57 -5.53
C LEU A 101 -16.30 9.70 -6.27
N LYS A 102 -15.26 10.26 -5.66
CA LYS A 102 -14.46 11.29 -6.33
C LYS A 102 -13.79 10.73 -7.57
N LEU A 103 -13.26 9.51 -7.50
CA LEU A 103 -12.63 8.87 -8.64
C LEU A 103 -13.63 8.62 -9.77
N LEU A 104 -14.80 8.07 -9.46
CA LEU A 104 -15.82 7.80 -10.46
C LEU A 104 -16.28 9.08 -11.12
N HIS A 105 -16.41 10.17 -10.34
CA HIS A 105 -16.78 11.47 -10.87
C HIS A 105 -15.69 12.00 -11.82
N ALA A 106 -14.41 11.90 -11.42
CA ALA A 106 -13.31 12.36 -12.25
C ALA A 106 -13.21 11.57 -13.55
N MET A 107 -13.72 10.34 -13.56
CA MET A 107 -13.66 9.46 -14.72
C MET A 107 -14.94 9.52 -15.58
N GLU A 108 -15.90 10.35 -15.25
CA GLU A 108 -17.11 10.49 -16.05
C GLU A 108 -16.76 10.92 -17.47
N GLY A 109 -17.33 10.23 -18.47
CA GLY A 109 -17.09 10.54 -19.87
C GLY A 109 -15.72 10.14 -20.41
N ILE A 110 -14.87 9.57 -19.57
CA ILE A 110 -13.52 9.16 -20.00
C ILE A 110 -13.56 7.69 -20.45
N GLU A 111 -13.13 7.43 -21.66
CA GLU A 111 -13.12 6.08 -22.22
C GLU A 111 -11.91 5.28 -21.78
N ASN A 112 -10.75 5.92 -21.65
CA ASN A 112 -9.55 5.24 -21.16
C ASN A 112 -9.66 4.98 -19.67
N ARG A 113 -9.93 3.73 -19.32
CA ARG A 113 -10.18 3.32 -17.95
C ARG A 113 -8.98 2.58 -17.34
N LYS A 114 -7.84 2.58 -18.01
CA LYS A 114 -6.66 1.84 -17.54
C LYS A 114 -6.12 2.40 -16.24
N ALA A 115 -5.83 1.50 -15.33
CA ALA A 115 -5.30 1.87 -14.02
C ALA A 115 -4.48 0.72 -13.46
N GLN A 116 -3.74 1.00 -12.40
CA GLN A 116 -3.00 -0.04 -11.70
C GLN A 116 -2.90 0.30 -10.23
N PHE A 117 -2.84 -0.74 -9.40
CA PHE A 117 -2.38 -0.58 -8.03
C PHE A 117 -0.88 -0.81 -8.03
N ARG A 118 -0.14 0.12 -7.48
CA ARG A 118 1.30 -0.03 -7.31
C ARG A 118 1.61 -0.01 -5.82
N THR A 119 2.39 -0.98 -5.39
CA THR A 119 2.84 -1.07 -4.00
C THR A 119 4.34 -0.94 -3.97
N ALA A 120 4.83 -0.03 -3.15
CA ALA A 120 6.25 0.09 -2.87
C ALA A 120 6.53 -0.55 -1.52
N PHE A 121 7.60 -1.34 -1.45
CA PHE A 121 8.06 -1.97 -0.22
C PHE A 121 9.43 -1.44 0.13
N ALA A 122 9.63 -1.10 1.39
CA ALA A 122 10.94 -0.72 1.91
C ALA A 122 11.33 -1.74 2.98
N LEU A 123 12.52 -2.31 2.83
CA LEU A 123 13.05 -3.31 3.75
C LEU A 123 14.36 -2.79 4.33
N ILE A 124 14.52 -2.87 5.65
CA ILE A 124 15.77 -2.52 6.31
C ILE A 124 16.28 -3.74 7.05
N ILE A 125 17.45 -4.22 6.65
CA ILE A 125 18.15 -5.35 7.27
C ILE A 125 19.56 -4.87 7.63
N ASP A 126 19.92 -5.00 8.90
CA ASP A 126 21.24 -4.59 9.40
C ASP A 126 21.60 -3.16 8.98
N GLY A 127 20.60 -2.28 8.99
CA GLY A 127 20.78 -0.89 8.62
C GLY A 127 20.81 -0.61 7.13
N LYS A 128 20.71 -1.63 6.28
CA LYS A 128 20.72 -1.46 4.82
C LYS A 128 19.31 -1.41 4.28
N GLU A 129 19.05 -0.40 3.46
CA GLU A 129 17.73 -0.15 2.87
C GLU A 129 17.61 -0.82 1.51
N HIS A 130 16.48 -1.47 1.29
CA HIS A 130 16.14 -2.10 0.00
C HIS A 130 14.74 -1.70 -0.40
N LEU A 131 14.53 -1.38 -1.67
CA LEU A 131 13.23 -1.00 -2.20
C LEU A 131 12.78 -2.01 -3.24
N PHE A 132 11.49 -2.35 -3.19
CA PHE A 132 10.86 -3.28 -4.13
C PHE A 132 9.53 -2.71 -4.57
N GLU A 133 8.99 -3.24 -5.67
CA GLU A 133 7.74 -2.77 -6.23
C GLU A 133 6.88 -3.93 -6.71
N GLY A 134 5.57 -3.82 -6.51
CA GLY A 134 4.59 -4.73 -7.09
C GLY A 134 3.51 -3.93 -7.81
N VAL A 135 3.01 -4.46 -8.91
CA VAL A 135 1.99 -3.79 -9.73
C VAL A 135 0.89 -4.78 -10.10
N ILE A 136 -0.36 -4.36 -9.93
CA ILE A 136 -1.54 -5.10 -10.40
C ILE A 136 -2.31 -4.18 -11.34
N LYS A 137 -2.42 -4.58 -12.60
CA LYS A 137 -3.07 -3.78 -13.64
C LYS A 137 -4.54 -4.15 -13.79
N GLY A 138 -5.34 -3.17 -14.17
CA GLY A 138 -6.76 -3.37 -14.39
C GLY A 138 -7.43 -2.16 -15.01
N GLU A 139 -8.73 -2.08 -14.84
CA GLU A 139 -9.53 -0.97 -15.36
C GLU A 139 -10.50 -0.48 -14.31
N ILE A 140 -10.72 0.83 -14.30
CA ILE A 140 -11.71 1.42 -13.40
C ILE A 140 -13.10 1.08 -13.95
N ILE A 141 -13.94 0.48 -13.13
CA ILE A 141 -15.33 0.18 -13.52
C ILE A 141 -16.15 1.46 -13.55
N LYS A 142 -17.22 1.45 -14.32
CA LYS A 142 -18.06 2.64 -14.51
C LYS A 142 -19.03 2.87 -13.38
N THR A 143 -19.36 1.84 -12.64
CA THR A 143 -20.31 1.94 -11.54
C THR A 143 -19.73 1.34 -10.29
N ARG A 144 -20.19 1.82 -9.15
CA ARG A 144 -19.72 1.33 -7.86
C ARG A 144 -20.08 -0.14 -7.64
N ARG A 145 -19.09 -0.92 -7.19
CA ARG A 145 -19.27 -2.30 -6.77
C ARG A 145 -18.49 -2.54 -5.49
N GLY A 146 -19.09 -3.29 -4.56
CA GLY A 146 -18.43 -3.60 -3.31
C GLY A 146 -18.44 -2.45 -2.34
N ASN A 147 -17.82 -2.66 -1.19
CA ASN A 147 -17.91 -1.75 -0.05
C ASN A 147 -16.56 -1.20 0.41
N SER A 148 -15.48 -1.59 -0.20
CA SER A 148 -14.17 -1.18 0.28
C SER A 148 -13.25 -0.74 -0.84
N GLY A 149 -12.68 0.45 -0.68
CA GLY A 149 -11.66 0.96 -1.57
C GLY A 149 -12.14 1.26 -2.97
N PHE A 150 -11.21 1.43 -3.87
CA PHE A 150 -11.47 1.77 -5.26
C PHE A 150 -11.98 0.57 -6.05
N CYS A 151 -12.91 0.84 -6.96
CA CYS A 151 -13.47 -0.17 -7.84
C CYS A 151 -12.55 -0.38 -9.03
N LEU A 152 -11.84 -1.49 -9.04
CA LEU A 152 -10.93 -1.82 -10.12
C LEU A 152 -11.25 -3.22 -10.63
N LEU A 153 -11.46 -3.32 -11.94
CA LEU A 153 -11.66 -4.60 -12.59
C LEU A 153 -10.35 -5.03 -13.23
N TYR A 154 -9.80 -6.15 -12.81
CA TYR A 154 -8.53 -6.63 -13.34
C TYR A 154 -8.68 -7.10 -14.77
N THR A 155 -7.78 -6.66 -15.64
CA THR A 155 -7.84 -7.00 -17.06
C THR A 155 -7.18 -8.34 -17.36
N SER A 156 -6.39 -8.86 -16.45
CA SER A 156 -5.65 -10.09 -16.70
C SER A 156 -5.60 -10.90 -15.41
N PRO A 157 -5.91 -12.18 -15.51
CA PRO A 157 -5.62 -13.04 -14.37
C PRO A 157 -4.13 -13.13 -14.32
N SER A 158 -3.52 -12.54 -13.79
CA SER A 158 -2.17 -12.50 -13.77
C SER A 158 -1.37 -13.52 -14.15
N PRO A 159 -1.09 -13.56 -14.56
CA PRO A 159 -0.55 -14.32 -14.98
C PRO A 159 0.53 -14.92 -14.52
N THR A 160 0.40 -15.09 -14.66
CA THR A 160 0.91 -15.45 -14.39
C THR A 160 1.71 -15.75 -14.17
N ARG A 161 1.92 -16.16 -14.02
CA ARG A 161 2.61 -16.37 -13.82
C ARG A 161 3.30 -16.72 -14.12
N PRO A 162 3.75 -16.71 -14.26
CA PRO A 162 4.62 -17.35 -14.84
C PRO A 162 5.19 -18.28 -14.43
#